data_82e19174c37f60c1c35f4f31b0c4cb1d
#
_entry.id   82e19174c37f60c1c35f4f31b0c4cb1d
#
_cell.length_a   1.000
_cell.length_b   1.000
_cell.length_c   1.000
_cell.angle_alpha   90.00
_cell.angle_beta   90.00
_cell.angle_gamma   90.00
#
_symmetry.space_group_name_H-M   'P 1'
#
loop_
_entity.id
_entity.type
_entity.pdbx_description
1 polymer ?
#
loop_
_entity_poly.entity_id
_entity_poly.type
_entity_poly.pdbx_seq_one_letter_code
_entity_poly.pdbx_strand_id
1 'polypeptide(L)'
;MNKLTGGLPGPDSPCLQTGDEPGGRGQEHEGLDARSAAAEMAEAARARQVARHRRADAVDTGSPMSDQQIAAVAECLNRHGVEYVLIGGGAALLHGAPIARTRDADIVPARREANLDRLVTALREMDARLWIGPAEPEGLEMLFDRTSLGQIDSFLNLVTRYGPLDVTYRPEGTEGYDDLSRSVVTIQLLGVDIPVASLADVIRSKEAAGRAKDISVLPDLIEYLRRRSS
;
A
#
# COMPACT_ATOMS: atom_id res chain seq x y z
N MET A 1 -32.40 -72.73 17.63
CA MET A 1 -32.26 -73.50 18.87
C MET A 1 -31.88 -72.55 19.98
N ASN A 2 -32.83 -72.37 20.83
CA ASN A 2 -32.82 -72.24 22.29
C ASN A 2 -32.17 -71.04 22.91
N LYS A 3 -32.98 -70.19 23.43
CA LYS A 3 -33.69 -70.08 24.71
C LYS A 3 -32.91 -69.16 25.68
N LEU A 4 -33.51 -68.00 25.99
CA LEU A 4 -34.28 -67.71 27.23
C LEU A 4 -33.41 -67.73 28.45
N THR A 5 -33.39 -66.78 29.34
CA THR A 5 -34.32 -66.07 30.23
C THR A 5 -33.47 -65.13 31.04
N GLY A 6 -33.79 -63.97 31.42
CA GLY A 6 -34.93 -63.55 32.20
C GLY A 6 -34.43 -62.89 33.48
N GLY A 7 -35.00 -61.77 33.89
CA GLY A 7 -34.98 -61.36 35.28
C GLY A 7 -34.71 -59.85 35.53
N LEU A 8 -35.76 -59.06 35.59
CA LEU A 8 -35.88 -57.83 36.42
C LEU A 8 -36.37 -58.27 37.82
N PRO A 9 -36.25 -57.48 38.91
CA PRO A 9 -36.64 -56.07 39.03
C PRO A 9 -35.77 -55.21 39.99
N GLY A 10 -36.06 -53.89 39.93
CA GLY A 10 -35.56 -52.81 40.77
C GLY A 10 -36.05 -52.84 42.22
N PRO A 11 -36.19 -51.75 43.03
CA PRO A 11 -35.88 -50.33 42.77
C PRO A 11 -34.97 -49.75 43.89
N ASP A 12 -34.50 -48.54 43.80
CA ASP A 12 -34.56 -47.48 44.81
C ASP A 12 -33.69 -46.28 44.39
N SER A 13 -34.36 -45.15 44.27
CA SER A 13 -33.74 -43.82 44.34
C SER A 13 -33.47 -43.47 45.82
N PRO A 14 -32.65 -42.48 46.19
CA PRO A 14 -32.65 -41.09 45.67
C PRO A 14 -31.33 -40.30 45.78
N CYS A 15 -31.43 -39.04 45.32
CA CYS A 15 -30.71 -37.83 45.75
C CYS A 15 -29.46 -37.37 45.02
N LEU A 16 -29.66 -36.29 44.27
CA LEU A 16 -29.04 -34.95 44.36
C LEU A 16 -27.50 -34.87 44.47
N GLN A 17 -26.87 -34.29 43.44
CA GLN A 17 -26.16 -33.02 43.59
C GLN A 17 -25.50 -32.62 42.25
N THR A 18 -25.96 -31.53 41.71
CA THR A 18 -25.22 -30.33 41.26
C THR A 18 -23.72 -30.50 40.99
N GLY A 19 -23.28 -30.24 39.78
CA GLY A 19 -21.88 -30.10 39.45
C GLY A 19 -21.71 -29.51 38.07
N ASP A 20 -21.61 -28.24 38.01
CA ASP A 20 -20.91 -27.32 37.13
C ASP A 20 -20.48 -27.83 35.72
N GLU A 21 -21.09 -27.25 34.70
CA GLU A 21 -20.49 -27.10 33.39
C GLU A 21 -19.31 -26.11 33.47
N PRO A 22 -18.14 -26.40 32.92
CA PRO A 22 -17.17 -25.36 32.62
C PRO A 22 -17.52 -24.73 31.31
N GLY A 23 -18.09 -23.53 31.40
CA GLY A 23 -18.42 -22.66 30.29
C GLY A 23 -17.22 -22.39 29.37
N GLY A 24 -17.49 -22.38 28.08
CA GLY A 24 -16.60 -21.92 27.06
C GLY A 24 -16.14 -20.49 27.28
N ARG A 25 -14.88 -20.34 27.60
CA ARG A 25 -14.12 -19.09 27.51
C ARG A 25 -12.87 -19.35 26.70
N GLY A 26 -12.97 -19.18 25.41
CA GLY A 26 -11.84 -19.38 24.50
C GLY A 26 -11.90 -18.64 23.17
N GLN A 27 -12.96 -17.88 22.88
CA GLN A 27 -13.06 -17.20 21.57
C GLN A 27 -13.14 -15.67 21.60
N GLU A 28 -13.18 -15.04 22.79
CA GLU A 28 -13.29 -13.57 22.88
C GLU A 28 -11.93 -12.85 22.93
N HIS A 29 -10.83 -13.53 23.23
CA HIS A 29 -9.51 -12.89 23.33
C HIS A 29 -8.79 -12.67 22.00
N GLU A 30 -8.97 -13.57 21.01
CA GLU A 30 -8.33 -13.38 19.68
C GLU A 30 -8.94 -12.23 18.86
N GLY A 31 -10.23 -11.95 19.06
CA GLY A 31 -10.92 -10.85 18.36
C GLY A 31 -10.58 -9.45 18.89
N LEU A 32 -10.17 -9.33 20.16
CA LEU A 32 -9.74 -8.05 20.74
C LEU A 32 -8.34 -7.66 20.25
N ASP A 33 -7.42 -8.59 20.18
CA ASP A 33 -6.04 -8.33 19.73
C ASP A 33 -5.97 -7.90 18.26
N ALA A 34 -6.75 -8.55 17.40
CA ALA A 34 -6.81 -8.18 15.98
C ALA A 34 -7.42 -6.78 15.73
N ARG A 35 -8.44 -6.40 16.52
CA ARG A 35 -9.05 -5.07 16.45
C ARG A 35 -8.14 -3.99 17.03
N SER A 36 -7.42 -4.29 18.11
CA SER A 36 -6.44 -3.38 18.69
C SER A 36 -5.27 -3.14 17.73
N ALA A 37 -4.74 -4.20 17.13
CA ALA A 37 -3.67 -4.10 16.13
C ALA A 37 -4.10 -3.30 14.89
N ALA A 38 -5.33 -3.50 14.40
CA ALA A 38 -5.87 -2.72 13.28
C ALA A 38 -6.06 -1.24 13.63
N ALA A 39 -6.50 -0.93 14.87
CA ALA A 39 -6.64 0.44 15.34
C ALA A 39 -5.28 1.14 15.48
N GLU A 40 -4.29 0.47 16.03
CA GLU A 40 -2.92 0.97 16.14
C GLU A 40 -2.28 1.20 14.77
N MET A 41 -2.51 0.31 13.80
CA MET A 41 -2.06 0.48 12.43
C MET A 41 -2.75 1.67 11.75
N ALA A 42 -4.04 1.87 11.97
CA ALA A 42 -4.78 3.01 11.43
C ALA A 42 -4.32 4.35 12.05
N GLU A 43 -4.04 4.37 13.35
CA GLU A 43 -3.50 5.52 14.05
C GLU A 43 -2.06 5.83 13.59
N ALA A 44 -1.23 4.81 13.45
CA ALA A 44 0.10 4.94 12.87
C ALA A 44 0.05 5.44 11.41
N ALA A 45 -0.94 5.00 10.62
CA ALA A 45 -1.13 5.50 9.25
C ALA A 45 -1.53 6.98 9.23
N ARG A 46 -2.43 7.40 10.14
CA ARG A 46 -2.82 8.83 10.30
C ARG A 46 -1.65 9.69 10.77
N ALA A 47 -0.87 9.22 11.75
CA ALA A 47 0.32 9.91 12.21
C ALA A 47 1.37 10.06 11.08
N ARG A 48 1.49 9.06 10.21
CA ARG A 48 2.36 9.08 9.03
C ARG A 48 1.86 10.05 7.96
N GLN A 49 0.55 10.17 7.78
CA GLN A 49 -0.03 11.16 6.85
C GLN A 49 0.32 12.58 7.32
N VAL A 50 0.24 12.86 8.62
CA VAL A 50 0.68 14.13 9.21
C VAL A 50 2.19 14.31 9.04
N ALA A 51 2.99 13.26 9.23
CA ALA A 51 4.43 13.28 9.03
C ALA A 51 4.82 13.52 7.56
N ARG A 52 4.06 12.96 6.60
CA ARG A 52 4.24 13.24 5.15
C ARG A 52 3.99 14.71 4.83
N HIS A 53 2.96 15.32 5.38
CA HIS A 53 2.72 16.77 5.22
C HIS A 53 3.88 17.59 5.80
N ARG A 54 4.39 17.20 6.99
CA ARG A 54 5.55 17.86 7.61
C ARG A 54 6.86 17.62 6.86
N ARG A 55 7.03 16.43 6.22
CA ARG A 55 8.20 16.14 5.38
C ARG A 55 8.20 16.95 4.09
N ALA A 56 7.01 17.22 3.52
CA ALA A 56 6.87 18.06 2.34
C ALA A 56 7.32 19.52 2.61
N ASP A 57 7.24 19.95 3.87
CA ASP A 57 7.62 21.29 4.32
C ASP A 57 9.04 21.35 4.92
N ALA A 58 9.62 20.20 5.31
CA ALA A 58 11.00 20.13 5.76
C ALA A 58 11.96 20.16 4.55
N VAL A 59 13.04 20.92 4.65
CA VAL A 59 14.12 20.92 3.66
C VAL A 59 14.66 19.49 3.57
N ASP A 60 14.22 18.79 2.54
CA ASP A 60 14.59 17.41 2.30
C ASP A 60 15.99 17.37 1.65
N THR A 61 16.96 16.80 2.36
CA THR A 61 18.36 16.70 1.96
C THR A 61 18.67 15.46 1.10
N GLY A 62 17.65 14.66 0.75
CA GLY A 62 17.82 13.45 -0.08
C GLY A 62 18.18 13.77 -1.52
N SER A 63 19.07 12.97 -2.12
CA SER A 63 19.39 13.08 -3.55
C SER A 63 18.21 12.68 -4.42
N PRO A 64 18.00 13.35 -5.58
CA PRO A 64 16.98 12.93 -6.52
C PRO A 64 17.22 11.50 -7.01
N MET A 65 16.14 10.75 -7.26
CA MET A 65 16.24 9.45 -7.91
C MET A 65 16.80 9.58 -9.33
N SER A 66 17.69 8.66 -9.68
CA SER A 66 18.18 8.52 -11.05
C SER A 66 17.17 7.76 -11.92
N ASP A 67 17.31 7.90 -13.24
CA ASP A 67 16.50 7.12 -14.19
C ASP A 67 16.72 5.61 -14.01
N GLN A 68 17.94 5.19 -13.67
CA GLN A 68 18.27 3.79 -13.37
C GLN A 68 17.50 3.26 -12.16
N GLN A 69 17.33 4.06 -11.11
CA GLN A 69 16.57 3.66 -9.93
C GLN A 69 15.09 3.52 -10.23
N ILE A 70 14.50 4.47 -10.96
CA ILE A 70 13.09 4.39 -11.39
C ILE A 70 12.87 3.18 -12.29
N ALA A 71 13.76 2.95 -13.27
CA ALA A 71 13.69 1.80 -14.15
C ALA A 71 13.83 0.48 -13.39
N ALA A 72 14.74 0.38 -12.40
CA ALA A 72 14.93 -0.83 -11.60
C ALA A 72 13.71 -1.17 -10.73
N VAL A 73 13.05 -0.17 -10.14
CA VAL A 73 11.77 -0.37 -9.43
C VAL A 73 10.71 -0.90 -10.40
N ALA A 74 10.53 -0.24 -11.55
CA ALA A 74 9.55 -0.63 -12.55
C ALA A 74 9.83 -2.04 -13.13
N GLU A 75 11.08 -2.36 -13.43
CA GLU A 75 11.48 -3.68 -13.91
C GLU A 75 11.16 -4.78 -12.90
N CYS A 76 11.42 -4.56 -11.62
CA CYS A 76 11.07 -5.52 -10.57
C CYS A 76 9.55 -5.71 -10.50
N LEU A 77 8.76 -4.65 -10.50
CA LEU A 77 7.30 -4.73 -10.50
C LEU A 77 6.77 -5.49 -11.73
N ASN A 78 7.30 -5.18 -12.91
CA ASN A 78 6.91 -5.82 -14.18
C ASN A 78 7.25 -7.31 -14.19
N ARG A 79 8.43 -7.69 -13.71
CA ARG A 79 8.87 -9.08 -13.65
C ARG A 79 7.96 -9.94 -12.78
N HIS A 80 7.41 -9.37 -11.71
CA HIS A 80 6.42 -10.03 -10.87
C HIS A 80 4.97 -9.89 -11.38
N GLY A 81 4.77 -9.23 -12.52
CA GLY A 81 3.45 -9.02 -13.10
C GLY A 81 2.53 -8.15 -12.25
N VAL A 82 3.09 -7.22 -11.48
CA VAL A 82 2.30 -6.27 -10.68
C VAL A 82 1.55 -5.32 -11.61
N GLU A 83 0.24 -5.19 -11.38
CA GLU A 83 -0.60 -4.19 -12.01
C GLU A 83 -0.48 -2.89 -11.20
N TYR A 84 0.11 -1.85 -11.78
CA TYR A 84 0.32 -0.56 -11.13
C TYR A 84 0.31 0.58 -12.13
N VAL A 85 0.23 1.82 -11.63
CA VAL A 85 0.44 3.05 -12.40
C VAL A 85 1.46 3.90 -11.66
N LEU A 86 2.53 4.33 -12.34
CA LEU A 86 3.46 5.33 -11.82
C LEU A 86 2.79 6.71 -11.86
N ILE A 87 2.86 7.44 -10.76
CA ILE A 87 2.22 8.74 -10.57
C ILE A 87 3.23 9.81 -10.10
N GLY A 88 2.76 10.95 -9.66
CA GLY A 88 3.55 11.95 -8.96
C GLY A 88 4.58 12.66 -9.82
N GLY A 89 5.71 13.00 -9.18
CA GLY A 89 6.82 13.69 -9.86
C GLY A 89 7.50 12.83 -10.91
N GLY A 90 7.65 11.52 -10.64
CA GLY A 90 8.21 10.55 -11.57
C GLY A 90 7.41 10.48 -12.88
N ALA A 91 6.09 10.43 -12.80
CA ALA A 91 5.22 10.44 -13.98
C ALA A 91 5.39 11.72 -14.81
N ALA A 92 5.37 12.89 -14.17
CA ALA A 92 5.56 14.16 -14.86
C ALA A 92 6.92 14.23 -15.58
N LEU A 93 7.99 13.77 -14.94
CA LEU A 93 9.33 13.73 -15.54
C LEU A 93 9.40 12.78 -16.75
N LEU A 94 8.77 11.61 -16.66
CA LEU A 94 8.73 10.67 -17.79
C LEU A 94 7.95 11.22 -18.98
N HIS A 95 6.95 12.06 -18.74
CA HIS A 95 6.30 12.83 -19.81
C HIS A 95 7.19 13.92 -20.42
N GLY A 96 8.35 14.21 -19.80
CA GLY A 96 9.27 15.27 -20.24
C GLY A 96 8.88 16.66 -19.69
N ALA A 97 8.05 16.73 -18.66
CA ALA A 97 7.66 18.02 -18.08
C ALA A 97 8.86 18.73 -17.42
N PRO A 98 8.98 20.05 -17.54
CA PRO A 98 10.12 20.83 -17.03
C PRO A 98 9.99 21.10 -15.53
N ILE A 99 10.02 20.03 -14.72
CA ILE A 99 9.96 20.12 -13.26
C ILE A 99 11.24 19.60 -12.64
N ALA A 100 11.44 19.91 -11.35
CA ALA A 100 12.57 19.36 -10.59
C ALA A 100 12.46 17.83 -10.50
N ARG A 101 13.62 17.14 -10.46
CA ARG A 101 13.67 15.68 -10.30
C ARG A 101 13.01 15.25 -9.00
N THR A 102 12.28 14.14 -9.09
CA THR A 102 11.66 13.50 -7.94
C THR A 102 12.68 12.78 -7.07
N ARG A 103 12.33 12.52 -5.82
CA ARG A 103 13.17 11.81 -4.84
C ARG A 103 12.69 10.40 -4.53
N ASP A 104 11.51 10.09 -4.99
CA ASP A 104 10.79 8.85 -4.76
C ASP A 104 10.12 8.40 -6.07
N ALA A 105 9.84 7.11 -6.16
CA ALA A 105 8.91 6.57 -7.13
C ALA A 105 7.54 6.44 -6.44
N ASP A 106 6.51 7.08 -6.99
CA ASP A 106 5.15 6.96 -6.48
C ASP A 106 4.36 5.99 -7.35
N ILE A 107 3.74 4.95 -6.77
CA ILE A 107 2.91 4.00 -7.52
C ILE A 107 1.52 3.83 -6.91
N VAL A 108 0.56 3.53 -7.80
CA VAL A 108 -0.80 3.11 -7.43
C VAL A 108 -1.02 1.68 -7.93
N PRO A 109 -0.93 0.66 -7.08
CA PRO A 109 -1.22 -0.71 -7.48
C PRO A 109 -2.72 -1.01 -7.48
N ALA A 110 -3.14 -1.96 -8.33
CA ALA A 110 -4.48 -2.52 -8.25
C ALA A 110 -4.68 -3.29 -6.94
N ARG A 111 -5.84 -3.08 -6.27
CA ARG A 111 -6.14 -3.71 -4.96
C ARG A 111 -6.70 -5.13 -5.04
N ARG A 112 -6.64 -5.76 -6.19
CA ARG A 112 -7.08 -7.17 -6.36
C ARG A 112 -6.16 -8.10 -5.59
N GLU A 113 -6.71 -9.11 -4.90
CA GLU A 113 -5.94 -10.03 -4.03
C GLU A 113 -4.72 -10.62 -4.74
N ALA A 114 -4.92 -11.16 -5.95
CA ALA A 114 -3.82 -11.72 -6.73
C ALA A 114 -2.72 -10.70 -7.07
N ASN A 115 -3.08 -9.42 -7.23
CA ASN A 115 -2.10 -8.37 -7.45
C ASN A 115 -1.36 -7.97 -6.18
N LEU A 116 -2.04 -7.98 -5.04
CA LEU A 116 -1.39 -7.75 -3.75
C LEU A 116 -0.38 -8.86 -3.42
N ASP A 117 -0.66 -10.12 -3.76
CA ASP A 117 0.31 -11.22 -3.61
C ASP A 117 1.56 -11.01 -4.49
N ARG A 118 1.38 -10.55 -5.74
CA ARG A 118 2.48 -10.18 -6.63
C ARG A 118 3.29 -8.99 -6.08
N LEU A 119 2.58 -7.97 -5.59
CA LEU A 119 3.22 -6.81 -4.97
C LEU A 119 4.04 -7.20 -3.74
N VAL A 120 3.52 -8.06 -2.86
CA VAL A 120 4.26 -8.60 -1.70
C VAL A 120 5.57 -9.25 -2.15
N THR A 121 5.51 -10.06 -3.22
CA THR A 121 6.69 -10.74 -3.75
C THR A 121 7.72 -9.75 -4.31
N ALA A 122 7.26 -8.74 -5.05
CA ALA A 122 8.12 -7.68 -5.57
C ALA A 122 8.75 -6.83 -4.43
N LEU A 123 7.98 -6.46 -3.40
CA LEU A 123 8.48 -5.71 -2.25
C LEU A 123 9.56 -6.50 -1.48
N ARG A 124 9.37 -7.81 -1.31
CA ARG A 124 10.38 -8.67 -0.68
C ARG A 124 11.68 -8.75 -1.50
N GLU A 125 11.57 -8.88 -2.82
CA GLU A 125 12.76 -8.86 -3.69
C GLU A 125 13.50 -7.52 -3.64
N MET A 126 12.75 -6.41 -3.54
CA MET A 126 13.33 -5.08 -3.39
C MET A 126 13.91 -4.81 -2.01
N ASP A 127 13.86 -5.76 -1.06
CA ASP A 127 14.23 -5.55 0.35
C ASP A 127 13.51 -4.31 0.93
N ALA A 128 12.22 -4.21 0.67
CA ALA A 128 11.43 -3.06 1.05
C ALA A 128 11.26 -3.00 2.57
N ARG A 129 11.57 -1.84 3.15
CA ARG A 129 11.46 -1.54 4.57
C ARG A 129 10.56 -0.35 4.78
N LEU A 130 9.83 -0.34 5.88
CA LEU A 130 8.94 0.76 6.20
C LEU A 130 9.75 1.98 6.65
N TRP A 131 9.68 3.07 5.89
CA TRP A 131 10.29 4.31 6.31
C TRP A 131 9.43 5.03 7.37
N ILE A 132 10.01 5.29 8.54
CA ILE A 132 9.33 5.90 9.69
C ILE A 132 9.86 7.29 10.03
N GLY A 133 10.92 7.72 9.36
CA GLY A 133 11.49 9.06 9.55
C GLY A 133 13.00 9.09 9.45
N PRO A 134 13.60 10.27 9.53
CA PRO A 134 15.05 10.45 9.33
C PRO A 134 15.92 9.84 10.44
N ALA A 135 15.34 9.51 11.60
CA ALA A 135 16.08 8.82 12.67
C ALA A 135 16.41 7.35 12.31
N GLU A 136 15.61 6.76 11.40
CA GLU A 136 15.80 5.39 10.90
C GLU A 136 15.85 5.42 9.36
N PRO A 137 16.94 5.92 8.77
CA PRO A 137 17.02 6.16 7.32
C PRO A 137 16.92 4.87 6.49
N GLU A 138 17.35 3.73 7.06
CA GLU A 138 17.30 2.42 6.41
C GLU A 138 15.89 1.78 6.50
N GLY A 139 14.99 2.37 7.27
CA GLY A 139 13.65 1.87 7.50
C GLY A 139 13.59 0.64 8.42
N LEU A 140 12.40 0.32 8.89
CA LEU A 140 12.14 -0.85 9.71
C LEU A 140 11.78 -2.06 8.85
N GLU A 141 12.32 -3.21 9.22
CA GLU A 141 11.87 -4.48 8.66
C GLU A 141 10.38 -4.69 8.93
N MET A 142 9.64 -5.05 7.92
CA MET A 142 8.22 -5.33 8.01
C MET A 142 7.89 -6.56 7.16
N LEU A 143 7.14 -7.49 7.76
CA LEU A 143 6.60 -8.61 7.01
C LEU A 143 5.36 -8.12 6.25
N PHE A 144 5.54 -7.86 4.96
CA PHE A 144 4.42 -7.56 4.08
C PHE A 144 3.70 -8.86 3.74
N ASP A 145 2.38 -8.85 3.90
CA ASP A 145 1.47 -9.86 3.37
C ASP A 145 0.26 -9.19 2.69
N ARG A 146 -0.53 -9.99 2.00
CA ARG A 146 -1.71 -9.51 1.28
C ARG A 146 -2.70 -8.81 2.21
N THR A 147 -2.90 -9.32 3.41
CA THR A 147 -3.85 -8.79 4.37
C THR A 147 -3.42 -7.42 4.86
N SER A 148 -2.16 -7.28 5.26
CA SER A 148 -1.61 -6.01 5.72
C SER A 148 -1.63 -4.94 4.62
N LEU A 149 -1.27 -5.30 3.37
CA LEU A 149 -1.34 -4.38 2.24
C LEU A 149 -2.79 -4.01 1.89
N GLY A 150 -3.72 -4.97 1.96
CA GLY A 150 -5.14 -4.75 1.68
C GLY A 150 -5.86 -3.86 2.70
N GLN A 151 -5.34 -3.76 3.92
CA GLN A 151 -5.90 -2.93 5.00
C GLN A 151 -5.37 -1.49 5.01
N ILE A 152 -4.38 -1.19 4.17
CA ILE A 152 -3.83 0.17 4.08
C ILE A 152 -4.78 1.05 3.26
N ASP A 153 -5.36 2.04 3.91
CA ASP A 153 -6.31 2.95 3.26
C ASP A 153 -5.64 4.18 2.61
N SER A 154 -4.39 4.49 2.97
CA SER A 154 -3.75 5.71 2.49
C SER A 154 -2.49 5.45 1.67
N PHE A 155 -1.36 5.28 2.31
CA PHE A 155 -0.07 5.11 1.62
C PHE A 155 0.96 4.41 2.51
N LEU A 156 1.99 3.85 1.86
CA LEU A 156 3.21 3.35 2.48
C LEU A 156 4.40 4.12 1.93
N ASN A 157 5.23 4.63 2.82
CA ASN A 157 6.55 5.12 2.46
C ASN A 157 7.57 4.01 2.70
N LEU A 158 8.29 3.62 1.68
CA LEU A 158 9.23 2.51 1.73
C LEU A 158 10.64 2.99 1.35
N VAL A 159 11.62 2.36 1.96
CA VAL A 159 13.01 2.37 1.50
C VAL A 159 13.25 1.01 0.85
N THR A 160 13.83 1.00 -0.34
CA THR A 160 14.16 -0.22 -1.06
C THR A 160 15.62 -0.20 -1.49
N ARG A 161 16.17 -1.33 -1.93
CA ARG A 161 17.52 -1.37 -2.51
C ARG A 161 17.69 -0.52 -3.77
N TYR A 162 16.57 -0.14 -4.42
CA TYR A 162 16.56 0.71 -5.61
C TYR A 162 16.26 2.18 -5.30
N GLY A 163 15.98 2.51 -4.04
CA GLY A 163 15.65 3.85 -3.59
C GLY A 163 14.26 3.95 -2.96
N PRO A 164 13.80 5.17 -2.62
CA PRO A 164 12.52 5.39 -2.00
C PRO A 164 11.35 5.04 -2.94
N LEU A 165 10.35 4.32 -2.40
CA LEU A 165 9.14 3.91 -3.09
C LEU A 165 7.93 4.26 -2.24
N ASP A 166 7.03 5.08 -2.78
CA ASP A 166 5.76 5.40 -2.16
C ASP A 166 4.64 4.60 -2.85
N VAL A 167 3.93 3.79 -2.05
CA VAL A 167 2.76 3.05 -2.51
C VAL A 167 1.53 3.76 -1.97
N THR A 168 0.66 4.25 -2.85
CA THR A 168 -0.62 4.84 -2.47
C THR A 168 -1.75 4.18 -3.24
N TYR A 169 -2.89 3.97 -2.58
CA TYR A 169 -4.02 3.31 -3.23
C TYR A 169 -5.05 4.30 -3.75
N ARG A 170 -5.10 5.49 -3.19
CA ARG A 170 -6.07 6.52 -3.56
C ARG A 170 -5.44 7.91 -3.46
N PRO A 171 -4.69 8.31 -4.49
CA PRO A 171 -4.16 9.67 -4.56
C PRO A 171 -5.30 10.70 -4.58
N GLU A 172 -5.05 11.86 -4.02
CA GLU A 172 -6.03 12.95 -4.00
C GLU A 172 -6.51 13.26 -5.42
N GLY A 173 -7.81 13.52 -5.57
CA GLY A 173 -8.45 13.82 -6.86
C GLY A 173 -8.61 12.60 -7.78
N THR A 174 -8.36 11.38 -7.30
CA THR A 174 -8.52 10.15 -8.07
C THR A 174 -9.28 9.08 -7.29
N GLU A 175 -9.82 8.10 -8.02
CA GLU A 175 -10.44 6.90 -7.43
C GLU A 175 -9.46 5.70 -7.38
N GLY A 176 -8.16 5.94 -7.52
CA GLY A 176 -7.12 4.92 -7.47
C GLY A 176 -6.84 4.25 -8.81
N TYR A 177 -6.37 2.99 -8.76
CA TYR A 177 -5.89 2.28 -9.94
C TYR A 177 -6.90 2.19 -11.08
N ASP A 178 -8.15 1.83 -10.80
CA ASP A 178 -9.17 1.61 -11.84
C ASP A 178 -9.57 2.93 -12.55
N ASP A 179 -9.40 4.06 -11.90
CA ASP A 179 -9.56 5.38 -12.51
C ASP A 179 -8.35 5.72 -13.40
N LEU A 180 -7.15 5.67 -12.82
CA LEU A 180 -5.92 6.04 -13.50
C LEU A 180 -5.58 5.12 -14.69
N SER A 181 -5.92 3.84 -14.60
CA SER A 181 -5.64 2.86 -15.66
C SER A 181 -6.39 3.12 -16.97
N ARG A 182 -7.46 3.93 -16.95
CA ARG A 182 -8.24 4.29 -18.16
C ARG A 182 -7.47 5.22 -19.10
N SER A 183 -6.54 5.99 -18.58
CA SER A 183 -5.77 7.01 -19.31
C SER A 183 -4.26 6.79 -19.19
N VAL A 184 -3.84 5.60 -18.72
CA VAL A 184 -2.43 5.26 -18.57
C VAL A 184 -1.70 5.29 -19.91
N VAL A 185 -0.46 5.80 -19.90
CA VAL A 185 0.42 5.83 -21.04
C VAL A 185 1.64 4.97 -20.74
N THR A 186 2.00 4.06 -21.63
CA THR A 186 3.26 3.31 -21.47
C THR A 186 4.41 4.17 -21.98
N ILE A 187 5.37 4.45 -21.11
CA ILE A 187 6.60 5.20 -21.45
C ILE A 187 7.79 4.28 -21.23
N GLN A 188 8.68 4.23 -22.22
CA GLN A 188 9.90 3.42 -22.11
C GLN A 188 11.03 4.23 -21.47
N LEU A 189 11.61 3.68 -20.40
CA LEU A 189 12.79 4.24 -19.73
C LEU A 189 13.88 3.17 -19.64
N LEU A 190 15.03 3.41 -20.27
CA LEU A 190 16.17 2.49 -20.30
C LEU A 190 15.80 1.05 -20.74
N GLY A 191 14.85 0.93 -21.68
CA GLY A 191 14.36 -0.35 -22.18
C GLY A 191 13.26 -1.00 -21.35
N VAL A 192 12.81 -0.37 -20.25
CA VAL A 192 11.73 -0.83 -19.40
C VAL A 192 10.44 -0.09 -19.73
N ASP A 193 9.37 -0.82 -20.02
CA ASP A 193 8.04 -0.26 -20.26
C ASP A 193 7.37 0.06 -18.91
N ILE A 194 7.03 1.32 -18.69
CA ILE A 194 6.47 1.81 -17.43
C ILE A 194 5.04 2.32 -17.69
N PRO A 195 4.02 1.78 -16.98
CA PRO A 195 2.67 2.33 -17.03
C PRO A 195 2.62 3.63 -16.20
N VAL A 196 2.43 4.75 -16.86
CA VAL A 196 2.52 6.09 -16.29
C VAL A 196 1.15 6.77 -16.37
N ALA A 197 0.72 7.41 -15.30
CA ALA A 197 -0.50 8.23 -15.29
C ALA A 197 -0.42 9.30 -16.36
N SER A 198 -1.52 9.61 -17.01
CA SER A 198 -1.57 10.72 -17.97
C SER A 198 -1.16 12.04 -17.28
N LEU A 199 -0.58 12.96 -18.04
CA LEU A 199 -0.19 14.26 -17.47
C LEU A 199 -1.40 15.04 -16.93
N ALA A 200 -2.58 14.83 -17.50
CA ALA A 200 -3.83 15.40 -17.00
C ALA A 200 -4.21 14.85 -15.62
N ASP A 201 -4.02 13.55 -15.39
CA ASP A 201 -4.27 12.93 -14.07
C ASP A 201 -3.25 13.37 -13.03
N VAL A 202 -1.98 13.55 -13.43
CA VAL A 202 -0.94 14.11 -12.55
C VAL A 202 -1.32 15.52 -12.12
N ILE A 203 -1.77 16.38 -13.05
CA ILE A 203 -2.23 17.75 -12.76
C ILE A 203 -3.44 17.68 -11.81
N ARG A 204 -4.47 16.92 -12.15
CA ARG A 204 -5.68 16.72 -11.34
C ARG A 204 -5.35 16.33 -9.89
N SER A 205 -4.44 15.36 -9.74
CA SER A 205 -4.04 14.90 -8.40
C SER A 205 -3.28 15.96 -7.61
N LYS A 206 -2.40 16.74 -8.28
CA LYS A 206 -1.66 17.83 -7.64
C LYS A 206 -2.56 19.00 -7.24
N GLU A 207 -3.55 19.36 -8.07
CA GLU A 207 -4.55 20.36 -7.76
C GLU A 207 -5.35 19.96 -6.51
N ALA A 208 -5.84 18.72 -6.48
CA ALA A 208 -6.60 18.20 -5.35
C ALA A 208 -5.77 18.09 -4.07
N ALA A 209 -4.48 17.75 -4.17
CA ALA A 209 -3.58 17.67 -3.01
C ALA A 209 -3.28 19.04 -2.40
N GLY A 210 -3.20 20.10 -3.18
CA GLY A 210 -3.08 21.49 -2.74
C GLY A 210 -1.85 21.82 -1.91
N ARG A 211 -0.82 20.95 -1.88
CA ARG A 211 0.40 21.18 -1.12
C ARG A 211 1.25 22.28 -1.79
N ALA A 212 1.98 23.07 -1.01
CA ALA A 212 2.79 24.16 -1.55
C ALA A 212 3.71 23.74 -2.70
N LYS A 213 4.37 22.56 -2.56
CA LYS A 213 5.21 21.98 -3.62
C LYS A 213 4.42 21.61 -4.88
N ASP A 214 3.17 21.18 -4.74
CA ASP A 214 2.33 20.78 -5.87
C ASP A 214 1.80 22.03 -6.60
N ILE A 215 1.35 23.03 -5.84
CA ILE A 215 0.88 24.31 -6.39
C ILE A 215 2.00 25.01 -7.17
N SER A 216 3.24 24.96 -6.68
CA SER A 216 4.38 25.64 -7.32
C SER A 216 4.72 25.13 -8.71
N VAL A 217 4.43 23.86 -9.02
CA VAL A 217 4.75 23.24 -10.34
C VAL A 217 3.55 23.19 -11.30
N LEU A 218 2.33 23.47 -10.82
CA LEU A 218 1.12 23.38 -11.64
C LEU A 218 1.14 24.29 -12.87
N PRO A 219 1.57 25.56 -12.79
CA PRO A 219 1.61 26.43 -13.98
C PRO A 219 2.46 25.82 -15.10
N ASP A 220 3.63 25.30 -14.78
CA ASP A 220 4.54 24.69 -15.75
C ASP A 220 3.96 23.41 -16.37
N LEU A 221 3.30 22.57 -15.54
CA LEU A 221 2.67 21.34 -16.02
C LEU A 221 1.48 21.63 -16.94
N ILE A 222 0.64 22.59 -16.61
CA ILE A 222 -0.53 22.98 -17.40
C ILE A 222 -0.09 23.57 -18.75
N GLU A 223 0.90 24.46 -18.74
CA GLU A 223 1.44 25.04 -19.96
C GLU A 223 2.10 23.97 -20.85
N TYR A 224 2.86 23.05 -20.22
CA TYR A 224 3.48 21.93 -20.94
C TYR A 224 2.43 21.02 -21.60
N LEU A 225 1.35 20.69 -20.88
CA LEU A 225 0.25 19.89 -21.42
C LEU A 225 -0.43 20.58 -22.62
N ARG A 226 -0.71 21.89 -22.52
CA ARG A 226 -1.31 22.67 -23.61
C ARG A 226 -0.48 22.62 -24.88
N ARG A 227 0.84 22.80 -24.78
CA ARG A 227 1.76 22.77 -25.93
C ARG A 227 1.80 21.42 -26.64
N ARG A 228 1.57 20.32 -25.92
CA ARG A 228 1.55 18.97 -26.49
C ARG A 228 0.21 18.61 -27.13
N SER A 229 -0.85 19.32 -26.79
CA SER A 229 -2.19 19.10 -27.34
C SER A 229 -2.52 19.99 -28.54
N SER A 230 -1.62 20.95 -28.86
CA SER A 230 -1.70 21.84 -30.04
C SER A 230 -0.90 21.30 -31.19
#